data_0229417f7797c142a4de3e2894080038
#
_entry.id   0229417f7797c142a4de3e2894080038
#
_cell.length_a   1.000
_cell.length_b   1.000
_cell.length_c   1.000
_cell.angle_alpha   90.00
_cell.angle_beta   90.00
_cell.angle_gamma   90.00
#
_symmetry.space_group_name_H-M   'P 1'
#
loop_
_entity.id
_entity.type
_entity.pdbx_description
1 polymer ?
#
loop_
_entity_poly.entity_id
_entity_poly.type
_entity_poly.pdbx_seq_one_letter_code
_entity_poly.pdbx_strand_id
1 'polypeptide(L)'
;AWEDVRRGKELDIRRVKSFYNYIKTGTGVDKQFKAMKNVDKDKMFTFDTLTKNYGLKLDKELPWFKALENIEPQKKTYVRMCLRRKENIRRAPRIKLSTIHGSKGGEADNVMLLTDLTRKADASYWKQRDEERRVFYVGMTRARNTLNIVRSQSDREFSEAF
;
A
#
# COMPACT_ATOMS: atom_id res chain seq x y z
N ALA A 1 -13.77 1.23 5.96
CA ALA A 1 -14.96 0.41 5.66
C ALA A 1 -15.43 -0.39 6.87
N TRP A 2 -14.66 -1.38 7.40
CA TRP A 2 -15.10 -2.16 8.58
C TRP A 2 -15.45 -1.28 9.79
N GLU A 3 -14.55 -0.40 10.21
CA GLU A 3 -14.79 0.52 11.32
C GLU A 3 -15.95 1.50 11.07
N ASP A 4 -16.25 1.82 9.83
CA ASP A 4 -17.37 2.70 9.49
C ASP A 4 -18.70 1.97 9.62
N VAL A 5 -18.81 0.74 9.06
CA VAL A 5 -20.07 -0.03 9.10
C VAL A 5 -20.43 -0.50 10.51
N ARG A 6 -19.44 -0.92 11.31
CA ARG A 6 -19.70 -1.30 12.70
C ARG A 6 -20.14 -0.13 13.59
N ARG A 7 -19.78 1.10 13.20
CA ARG A 7 -20.26 2.34 13.87
C ARG A 7 -21.56 2.87 13.31
N GLY A 8 -22.26 2.10 12.48
CA GLY A 8 -23.58 2.44 11.95
C GLY A 8 -23.56 3.28 10.67
N LYS A 9 -22.37 3.50 10.04
CA LYS A 9 -22.33 4.17 8.74
C LYS A 9 -22.69 3.21 7.63
N GLU A 10 -23.47 3.70 6.68
CA GLU A 10 -23.76 2.97 5.45
C GLU A 10 -22.56 2.94 4.50
N LEU A 11 -22.41 1.85 3.76
CA LEU A 11 -21.36 1.65 2.80
C LEU A 11 -21.91 1.32 1.43
N ASP A 12 -21.28 1.85 0.39
CA ASP A 12 -21.47 1.41 -0.99
C ASP A 12 -20.87 0.02 -1.23
N ILE A 13 -21.23 -0.60 -2.35
CA ILE A 13 -20.78 -1.94 -2.74
C ILE A 13 -19.27 -2.04 -2.89
N ARG A 14 -18.56 -0.99 -3.32
CA ARG A 14 -17.10 -0.98 -3.51
C ARG A 14 -16.41 -1.09 -2.16
N ARG A 15 -16.90 -0.36 -1.18
CA ARG A 15 -16.38 -0.38 0.20
C ARG A 15 -16.66 -1.71 0.89
N VAL A 16 -17.83 -2.31 0.66
CA VAL A 16 -18.15 -3.67 1.17
C VAL A 16 -17.21 -4.70 0.55
N LYS A 17 -17.06 -4.74 -0.77
CA LYS A 17 -16.10 -5.62 -1.46
C LYS A 17 -14.69 -5.47 -0.92
N SER A 18 -14.26 -4.24 -0.64
CA SER A 18 -12.88 -3.98 -0.18
C SER A 18 -12.58 -4.66 1.15
N PHE A 19 -13.50 -4.70 2.11
CA PHE A 19 -13.22 -5.38 3.37
C PHE A 19 -13.61 -6.86 3.36
N TYR A 20 -14.62 -7.28 2.58
CA TYR A 20 -14.97 -8.69 2.41
C TYR A 20 -13.79 -9.51 1.90
N ASN A 21 -12.98 -8.96 1.01
CA ASN A 21 -11.77 -9.64 0.51
C ASN A 21 -10.81 -10.02 1.63
N TYR A 22 -10.78 -9.28 2.72
CA TYR A 22 -9.89 -9.52 3.86
C TYR A 22 -10.52 -10.33 4.99
N ILE A 23 -11.82 -10.63 4.94
CA ILE A 23 -12.49 -11.51 5.90
C ILE A 23 -12.24 -12.97 5.50
N LYS A 24 -12.08 -13.84 6.47
CA LYS A 24 -11.94 -15.28 6.24
C LYS A 24 -13.26 -15.89 5.76
N THR A 25 -13.18 -16.68 4.69
CA THR A 25 -14.36 -17.37 4.13
C THR A 25 -14.78 -18.51 5.04
N GLY A 26 -16.07 -18.66 5.22
CA GLY A 26 -16.70 -19.70 6.05
C GLY A 26 -16.94 -19.23 7.48
N THR A 27 -15.92 -18.78 8.18
CA THR A 27 -16.04 -18.30 9.58
C THR A 27 -16.48 -16.85 9.69
N GLY A 28 -16.03 -15.98 8.79
CA GLY A 28 -16.35 -14.54 8.86
C GLY A 28 -17.32 -14.06 7.79
N VAL A 29 -17.36 -14.73 6.63
CA VAL A 29 -18.33 -14.45 5.56
C VAL A 29 -18.63 -15.73 4.78
N ASP A 30 -19.86 -15.92 4.36
CA ASP A 30 -20.26 -17.06 3.52
C ASP A 30 -19.60 -16.97 2.13
N LYS A 31 -19.17 -18.14 1.63
CA LYS A 31 -18.45 -18.25 0.35
C LYS A 31 -19.20 -17.61 -0.83
N GLN A 32 -20.51 -17.80 -0.89
CA GLN A 32 -21.35 -17.26 -1.96
C GLN A 32 -21.39 -15.73 -2.00
N PHE A 33 -21.23 -15.05 -0.85
CA PHE A 33 -21.26 -13.61 -0.75
C PHE A 33 -19.87 -12.96 -0.77
N LYS A 34 -18.80 -13.73 -0.71
CA LYS A 34 -17.42 -13.23 -0.67
C LYS A 34 -17.11 -12.22 -1.78
N ALA A 35 -17.57 -12.49 -2.99
CA ALA A 35 -17.31 -11.64 -4.15
C ALA A 35 -18.39 -10.57 -4.39
N MET A 36 -19.50 -10.59 -3.64
CA MET A 36 -20.64 -9.68 -3.80
C MET A 36 -21.06 -9.54 -5.28
N LYS A 37 -21.20 -10.68 -5.98
CA LYS A 37 -21.67 -10.73 -7.37
C LYS A 37 -23.16 -10.43 -7.45
N ASN A 38 -23.61 -9.85 -8.58
CA ASN A 38 -25.03 -9.56 -8.86
C ASN A 38 -25.74 -8.71 -7.81
N VAL A 39 -25.01 -7.78 -7.23
CA VAL A 39 -25.55 -6.81 -6.25
C VAL A 39 -25.64 -5.45 -6.93
N ASP A 40 -26.77 -4.77 -6.73
CA ASP A 40 -26.99 -3.43 -7.23
C ASP A 40 -25.88 -2.47 -6.78
N LYS A 41 -25.39 -1.66 -7.73
CA LYS A 41 -24.28 -0.75 -7.51
C LYS A 41 -24.65 0.45 -6.66
N ASP A 42 -25.90 0.84 -6.70
CA ASP A 42 -26.44 2.03 -5.99
C ASP A 42 -26.94 1.69 -4.60
N LYS A 43 -26.95 0.38 -4.26
CA LYS A 43 -27.39 -0.07 -2.95
C LYS A 43 -26.40 0.31 -1.86
N MET A 44 -26.95 0.83 -0.76
CA MET A 44 -26.24 1.09 0.48
C MET A 44 -26.42 -0.05 1.48
N PHE A 45 -25.40 -0.31 2.29
CA PHE A 45 -25.31 -1.47 3.17
C PHE A 45 -25.06 -1.02 4.59
N THR A 46 -25.95 -1.41 5.50
CA THR A 46 -25.73 -1.34 6.95
C THR A 46 -25.12 -2.65 7.46
N PHE A 47 -24.60 -2.65 8.69
CA PHE A 47 -24.09 -3.86 9.33
C PHE A 47 -25.18 -4.95 9.40
N ASP A 48 -26.40 -4.60 9.79
CA ASP A 48 -27.51 -5.53 9.90
C ASP A 48 -27.91 -6.13 8.55
N THR A 49 -27.93 -5.32 7.50
CA THR A 49 -28.18 -5.81 6.13
C THR A 49 -27.12 -6.81 5.70
N LEU A 50 -25.86 -6.54 5.99
CA LEU A 50 -24.74 -7.44 5.65
C LEU A 50 -24.84 -8.76 6.41
N THR A 51 -25.22 -8.73 7.67
CA THR A 51 -25.38 -9.92 8.51
C THR A 51 -26.57 -10.76 8.06
N LYS A 52 -27.74 -10.12 7.85
CA LYS A 52 -28.98 -10.85 7.52
C LYS A 52 -29.01 -11.40 6.10
N ASN A 53 -28.52 -10.60 5.12
CA ASN A 53 -28.76 -10.87 3.69
C ASN A 53 -27.50 -11.17 2.90
N TYR A 54 -26.31 -10.89 3.44
CA TYR A 54 -25.05 -11.00 2.70
C TYR A 54 -23.97 -11.79 3.46
N GLY A 55 -24.40 -12.68 4.33
CA GLY A 55 -23.58 -13.72 4.93
C GLY A 55 -22.42 -13.24 5.80
N LEU A 56 -22.47 -12.01 6.32
CA LEU A 56 -21.51 -11.54 7.31
C LEU A 56 -21.79 -12.23 8.66
N LYS A 57 -20.78 -12.92 9.21
CA LYS A 57 -20.87 -13.69 10.46
C LYS A 57 -20.08 -13.10 11.61
N LEU A 58 -19.39 -11.98 11.36
CA LEU A 58 -18.55 -11.35 12.36
C LEU A 58 -19.38 -10.52 13.33
N ASP A 59 -18.95 -10.51 14.59
CA ASP A 59 -19.51 -9.65 15.62
C ASP A 59 -19.17 -8.18 15.33
N LYS A 60 -20.14 -7.29 15.56
CA LYS A 60 -19.99 -5.85 15.43
C LYS A 60 -18.91 -5.27 16.33
N GLU A 61 -18.72 -5.87 17.52
CA GLU A 61 -17.70 -5.43 18.48
C GLU A 61 -16.26 -5.86 18.10
N LEU A 62 -16.11 -6.73 17.10
CA LEU A 62 -14.81 -7.24 16.72
C LEU A 62 -13.94 -6.12 16.08
N PRO A 63 -12.76 -5.81 16.62
CA PRO A 63 -11.90 -4.79 16.05
C PRO A 63 -11.34 -5.22 14.69
N TRP A 64 -11.06 -4.26 13.80
CA TRP A 64 -10.67 -4.50 12.41
C TRP A 64 -9.49 -5.48 12.25
N PHE A 65 -8.51 -5.46 13.15
CA PHE A 65 -7.33 -6.32 13.04
C PHE A 65 -7.60 -7.79 13.37
N LYS A 66 -8.72 -8.06 14.06
CA LYS A 66 -9.25 -9.42 14.27
C LYS A 66 -10.25 -9.79 13.17
N ALA A 67 -11.13 -8.87 12.79
CA ALA A 67 -12.13 -9.09 11.75
C ALA A 67 -11.53 -9.38 10.37
N LEU A 68 -10.47 -8.67 10.00
CA LEU A 68 -9.81 -8.77 8.69
C LEU A 68 -8.62 -9.73 8.74
N GLU A 69 -8.92 -11.02 8.92
CA GLU A 69 -7.90 -12.06 9.14
C GLU A 69 -6.91 -12.21 7.99
N ASN A 70 -7.37 -12.04 6.75
CA ASN A 70 -6.55 -12.21 5.54
C ASN A 70 -5.60 -11.05 5.25
N ILE A 71 -5.56 -10.01 6.10
CA ILE A 71 -4.50 -9.00 6.01
C ILE A 71 -3.21 -9.60 6.56
N GLU A 72 -2.16 -9.47 5.80
CA GLU A 72 -0.81 -9.90 6.16
C GLU A 72 -0.37 -9.34 7.54
N PRO A 73 0.21 -10.15 8.42
CA PRO A 73 0.55 -9.74 9.79
C PRO A 73 1.42 -8.48 9.86
N GLN A 74 2.40 -8.35 8.97
CA GLN A 74 3.28 -7.18 8.92
C GLN A 74 2.49 -5.90 8.62
N LYS A 75 1.55 -5.96 7.66
CA LYS A 75 0.67 -4.82 7.35
C LYS A 75 -0.26 -4.46 8.50
N LYS A 76 -0.80 -5.46 9.21
CA LYS A 76 -1.60 -5.21 10.43
C LYS A 76 -0.78 -4.49 11.49
N THR A 77 0.44 -4.95 11.74
CA THR A 77 1.36 -4.34 12.71
C THR A 77 1.68 -2.91 12.33
N TYR A 78 2.03 -2.67 11.07
CA TYR A 78 2.32 -1.33 10.56
C TYR A 78 1.15 -0.36 10.76
N VAL A 79 -0.06 -0.74 10.32
CA VAL A 79 -1.26 0.11 10.49
C VAL A 79 -1.57 0.37 11.95
N ARG A 80 -1.45 -0.65 12.82
CA ARG A 80 -1.63 -0.47 14.28
C ARG A 80 -0.62 0.52 14.88
N MET A 81 0.63 0.45 14.46
CA MET A 81 1.67 1.39 14.91
C MET A 81 1.37 2.82 14.46
N CYS A 82 0.95 3.03 13.21
CA CYS A 82 0.53 4.33 12.71
C CYS A 82 -0.65 4.90 13.52
N LEU A 83 -1.67 4.08 13.78
CA LEU A 83 -2.83 4.50 14.57
C LEU A 83 -2.46 4.82 16.03
N ARG A 84 -1.58 4.05 16.66
CA ARG A 84 -1.06 4.34 18.02
C ARG A 84 -0.32 5.67 18.08
N ARG A 85 0.41 6.02 17.03
CA ARG A 85 1.11 7.31 16.90
C ARG A 85 0.19 8.45 16.46
N LYS A 86 -1.11 8.21 16.35
CA LYS A 86 -2.12 9.18 15.87
C LYS A 86 -1.82 9.70 14.46
N GLU A 87 -1.11 8.91 13.65
CA GLU A 87 -0.84 9.26 12.26
C GLU A 87 -2.11 9.15 11.41
N ASN A 88 -2.33 10.13 10.56
CA ASN A 88 -3.45 10.09 9.62
C ASN A 88 -3.09 9.26 8.38
N ILE A 89 -3.38 7.96 8.41
CA ILE A 89 -3.11 7.02 7.32
C ILE A 89 -3.87 7.32 6.01
N ARG A 90 -4.82 8.25 6.03
CA ARG A 90 -5.55 8.70 4.83
C ARG A 90 -4.86 9.89 4.16
N ARG A 91 -3.95 10.55 4.84
CA ARG A 91 -3.17 11.66 4.30
C ARG A 91 -2.07 11.10 3.40
N ALA A 92 -1.73 11.84 2.33
CA ALA A 92 -0.58 11.51 1.51
C ALA A 92 0.69 11.43 2.40
N PRO A 93 1.54 10.41 2.21
CA PRO A 93 2.75 10.26 3.01
C PRO A 93 3.70 11.45 2.77
N ARG A 94 4.37 11.91 3.82
CA ARG A 94 5.40 12.95 3.71
C ARG A 94 6.66 12.44 3.02
N ILE A 95 6.93 11.15 3.14
CA ILE A 95 8.07 10.47 2.50
C ILE A 95 7.52 9.35 1.64
N LYS A 96 7.93 9.31 0.37
CA LYS A 96 7.62 8.25 -0.56
C LYS A 96 8.90 7.49 -0.92
N LEU A 97 8.92 6.19 -0.66
CA LEU A 97 9.99 5.31 -1.11
C LEU A 97 9.61 4.70 -2.46
N SER A 98 10.53 4.74 -3.39
CA SER A 98 10.33 4.18 -4.74
C SER A 98 11.66 3.73 -5.33
N THR A 99 11.60 2.81 -6.28
CA THR A 99 12.74 2.60 -7.19
C THR A 99 12.81 3.77 -8.17
N ILE A 100 13.98 4.00 -8.78
CA ILE A 100 14.12 5.03 -9.82
C ILE A 100 13.13 4.77 -10.96
N HIS A 101 13.00 3.53 -11.42
CA HIS A 101 12.01 3.16 -12.43
C HIS A 101 10.56 3.47 -12.01
N GLY A 102 10.23 3.20 -10.76
CA GLY A 102 8.90 3.50 -10.21
C GLY A 102 8.61 4.99 -10.02
N SER A 103 9.63 5.84 -10.05
CA SER A 103 9.51 7.30 -9.95
C SER A 103 9.35 7.97 -11.31
N LYS A 104 9.43 7.22 -12.42
CA LYS A 104 9.31 7.78 -13.77
C LYS A 104 7.99 8.55 -13.94
N GLY A 105 8.08 9.78 -14.43
CA GLY A 105 6.92 10.68 -14.57
C GLY A 105 6.48 11.37 -13.28
N GLY A 106 7.04 11.02 -12.12
CA GLY A 106 6.81 11.72 -10.87
C GLY A 106 7.93 12.72 -10.56
N GLU A 107 7.65 13.71 -9.72
CA GLU A 107 8.61 14.69 -9.21
C GLU A 107 8.36 14.94 -7.72
N ALA A 108 9.36 15.42 -7.02
CA ALA A 108 9.27 15.83 -5.62
C ALA A 108 10.15 17.05 -5.37
N ASP A 109 9.77 17.87 -4.40
CA ASP A 109 10.55 19.07 -4.06
C ASP A 109 11.94 18.71 -3.54
N ASN A 110 12.03 17.64 -2.74
CA ASN A 110 13.27 17.12 -2.21
C ASN A 110 13.40 15.64 -2.57
N VAL A 111 14.50 15.26 -3.16
CA VAL A 111 14.82 13.87 -3.52
C VAL A 111 16.10 13.45 -2.79
N MET A 112 16.04 12.28 -2.20
CA MET A 112 17.20 11.58 -1.65
C MET A 112 17.47 10.36 -2.54
N LEU A 113 18.57 10.39 -3.27
CA LEU A 113 18.97 9.34 -4.21
C LEU A 113 20.07 8.50 -3.58
N LEU A 114 19.80 7.20 -3.39
CA LEU A 114 20.78 6.25 -2.89
C LEU A 114 21.58 5.70 -4.07
N THR A 115 22.90 5.60 -3.91
CA THR A 115 23.80 5.05 -4.95
C THR A 115 23.95 3.53 -4.88
N ASP A 116 23.29 2.87 -3.90
CA ASP A 116 23.32 1.42 -3.77
C ASP A 116 22.74 0.70 -4.97
N LEU A 117 23.47 -0.27 -5.48
CA LEU A 117 23.02 -1.17 -6.54
C LEU A 117 22.57 -2.52 -5.98
N THR A 118 21.49 -3.06 -6.52
CA THR A 118 21.14 -4.46 -6.28
C THR A 118 22.19 -5.37 -6.94
N ARG A 119 22.32 -6.62 -6.50
CA ARG A 119 23.23 -7.59 -7.15
C ARG A 119 23.00 -7.71 -8.65
N LYS A 120 21.74 -7.63 -9.09
CA LYS A 120 21.39 -7.70 -10.51
C LYS A 120 21.79 -6.43 -11.26
N ALA A 121 21.54 -5.26 -10.69
CA ALA A 121 21.94 -3.98 -11.28
C ALA A 121 23.46 -3.84 -11.33
N ASP A 122 24.18 -4.24 -10.29
CA ASP A 122 25.65 -4.25 -10.26
C ASP A 122 26.24 -5.16 -11.34
N ALA A 123 25.73 -6.39 -11.47
CA ALA A 123 26.17 -7.29 -12.55
C ALA A 123 25.85 -6.76 -13.95
N SER A 124 24.79 -5.99 -14.11
CA SER A 124 24.40 -5.33 -15.36
C SER A 124 25.23 -4.08 -15.62
N TYR A 125 25.57 -3.31 -14.59
CA TYR A 125 26.32 -2.06 -14.65
C TYR A 125 27.64 -2.19 -15.42
N TRP A 126 28.41 -3.24 -15.15
CA TRP A 126 29.68 -3.48 -15.85
C TRP A 126 29.54 -3.84 -17.33
N LYS A 127 28.33 -4.29 -17.73
CA LYS A 127 28.05 -4.67 -19.13
C LYS A 127 27.32 -3.55 -19.89
N GLN A 128 26.54 -2.73 -19.22
CA GLN A 128 25.63 -1.75 -19.83
C GLN A 128 25.68 -0.41 -19.07
N ARG A 129 26.88 0.15 -18.94
CA ARG A 129 27.14 1.38 -18.18
C ARG A 129 26.21 2.54 -18.56
N ASP A 130 25.97 2.75 -19.84
CA ASP A 130 25.18 3.87 -20.32
C ASP A 130 23.69 3.72 -19.95
N GLU A 131 23.17 2.52 -19.83
CA GLU A 131 21.80 2.30 -19.39
C GLU A 131 21.63 2.65 -17.92
N GLU A 132 22.54 2.23 -17.05
CA GLU A 132 22.52 2.58 -15.64
C GLU A 132 22.74 4.09 -15.41
N ARG A 133 23.61 4.74 -16.18
CA ARG A 133 23.75 6.20 -16.18
C ARG A 133 22.45 6.91 -16.49
N ARG A 134 21.72 6.44 -17.50
CA ARG A 134 20.39 6.98 -17.85
C ARG A 134 19.39 6.79 -16.72
N VAL A 135 19.41 5.64 -16.05
CA VAL A 135 18.55 5.36 -14.90
C VAL A 135 18.84 6.35 -13.76
N PHE A 136 20.12 6.53 -13.39
CA PHE A 136 20.50 7.49 -12.36
C PHE A 136 20.18 8.94 -12.76
N TYR A 137 20.41 9.33 -14.01
CA TYR A 137 20.01 10.62 -14.54
C TYR A 137 18.49 10.87 -14.35
N VAL A 138 17.67 9.88 -14.66
CA VAL A 138 16.22 9.96 -14.41
C VAL A 138 15.93 10.18 -12.93
N GLY A 139 16.62 9.46 -12.03
CA GLY A 139 16.49 9.66 -10.59
C GLY A 139 16.82 11.07 -10.13
N MET A 140 17.94 11.62 -10.62
CA MET A 140 18.40 12.97 -10.32
C MET A 140 17.40 14.05 -10.77
N THR A 141 16.87 13.89 -11.99
CA THR A 141 15.90 14.84 -12.56
C THR A 141 14.51 14.79 -11.93
N ARG A 142 14.30 13.96 -10.92
CA ARG A 142 13.04 13.96 -10.15
C ARG A 142 12.97 15.04 -9.09
N ALA A 143 14.09 15.66 -8.74
CA ALA A 143 14.16 16.75 -7.77
C ALA A 143 13.77 18.08 -8.42
N ARG A 144 12.82 18.79 -7.81
CA ARG A 144 12.47 20.17 -8.19
C ARG A 144 13.38 21.20 -7.52
N ASN A 145 13.65 21.03 -6.22
CA ASN A 145 14.37 22.01 -5.41
C ASN A 145 15.70 21.46 -4.90
N THR A 146 15.69 20.27 -4.28
CA THR A 146 16.87 19.75 -3.61
C THR A 146 17.10 18.29 -3.99
N LEU A 147 18.30 17.99 -4.46
CA LEU A 147 18.78 16.63 -4.66
C LEU A 147 19.87 16.33 -3.62
N ASN A 148 19.64 15.31 -2.80
CA ASN A 148 20.65 14.77 -1.89
C ASN A 148 21.08 13.40 -2.42
N ILE A 149 22.36 13.25 -2.70
CA ILE A 149 22.94 11.99 -3.11
C ILE A 149 23.55 11.33 -1.89
N VAL A 150 23.10 10.12 -1.60
CA VAL A 150 23.57 9.33 -0.45
C VAL A 150 24.41 8.19 -0.97
N ARG A 151 25.71 8.26 -0.70
CA ARG A 151 26.66 7.25 -1.10
C ARG A 151 26.46 5.95 -0.35
N SER A 152 26.63 4.85 -1.06
CA SER A 152 26.61 3.53 -0.47
C SER A 152 27.78 3.31 0.48
N GLN A 153 27.55 2.48 1.50
CA GLN A 153 28.64 1.90 2.31
C GLN A 153 28.98 0.48 1.86
N SER A 154 28.34 0.00 0.78
CA SER A 154 28.60 -1.33 0.22
C SER A 154 29.52 -1.25 -1.00
N ASP A 155 30.12 -2.40 -1.36
CA ASP A 155 30.98 -2.53 -2.54
C ASP A 155 30.22 -2.38 -3.87
N ARG A 156 28.90 -2.27 -3.82
CA ARG A 156 28.01 -2.12 -4.98
C ARG A 156 27.45 -0.72 -5.02
N GLU A 157 28.25 0.18 -5.51
CA GLU A 157 27.92 1.59 -5.65
C GLU A 157 27.94 2.03 -7.11
N PHE A 158 26.99 2.89 -7.48
CA PHE A 158 27.07 3.68 -8.69
C PHE A 158 28.05 4.83 -8.46
N SER A 159 29.29 4.69 -8.90
CA SER A 159 30.40 5.59 -8.55
C SER A 159 30.72 6.67 -9.59
N GLU A 160 30.06 6.64 -10.76
CA GLU A 160 30.48 7.47 -11.92
C GLU A 160 29.90 8.90 -11.93
N ALA A 161 29.07 9.26 -11.01
CA ALA A 161 28.32 10.51 -11.10
C ALA A 161 28.85 11.65 -10.22
N PHE A 162 29.89 11.39 -9.37
CA PHE A 162 30.21 12.35 -8.31
C PHE A 162 31.69 12.37 -7.97
#